data_aa6c1c30baeaced4f77560e063140f78
#
_entry.id   aa6c1c30baeaced4f77560e063140f78
#
_cell.length_a   1.000
_cell.length_b   1.000
_cell.length_c   1.000
_cell.angle_alpha   90.00
_cell.angle_beta   90.00
_cell.angle_gamma   90.00
#
_symmetry.space_group_name_H-M   'P 1'
#
loop_
_entity.id
_entity.type
_entity.pdbx_description
1 polymer ?
#
loop_
_entity_poly.entity_id
_entity_poly.type
_entity_poly.pdbx_seq_one_letter_code
_entity_poly.pdbx_strand_id
1 'polypeptide(L)'
;EFDKIRLPYNINILTQVAATHILQQGHILQAQADTLLAERTRMRQALANLPNTQVFDSRANFILLQVPAAKEVFVALKQHNILIKCLDGVHPLLKNTLRVTIGTPEENRLLLQALQTLLGANPCA
;
A
#
# COMPACT_ATOMS: atom_id res chain seq x y z
N GLU A 1 -20.69 -30.87 -2.53
CA GLU A 1 -19.45 -30.78 -3.34
C GLU A 1 -18.38 -29.89 -2.65
N PHE A 2 -18.73 -28.70 -2.11
CA PHE A 2 -17.74 -27.80 -1.44
C PHE A 2 -17.07 -28.44 -0.21
N ASP A 3 -17.77 -29.29 0.53
CA ASP A 3 -17.19 -29.99 1.68
C ASP A 3 -16.03 -30.94 1.34
N LYS A 4 -15.92 -31.35 0.08
CA LYS A 4 -14.85 -32.24 -0.39
C LYS A 4 -13.52 -31.52 -0.62
N ILE A 5 -13.55 -30.22 -0.81
CA ILE A 5 -12.38 -29.41 -1.17
C ILE A 5 -11.98 -28.40 -0.09
N ARG A 6 -12.79 -28.24 0.96
CA ARG A 6 -12.42 -27.35 2.06
C ARG A 6 -11.37 -28.00 2.96
N LEU A 7 -10.53 -27.17 3.54
CA LEU A 7 -9.59 -27.63 4.56
C LEU A 7 -10.32 -28.20 5.78
N PRO A 8 -9.75 -29.22 6.47
CA PRO A 8 -10.41 -29.91 7.57
C PRO A 8 -10.67 -29.06 8.81
N TYR A 9 -10.08 -27.88 8.88
CA TYR A 9 -10.26 -26.97 10.03
C TYR A 9 -11.52 -26.14 9.85
N ASN A 10 -12.45 -26.29 10.79
CA ASN A 10 -13.67 -25.49 10.81
C ASN A 10 -13.35 -24.03 11.18
N ILE A 11 -14.01 -23.11 10.47
CA ILE A 11 -14.03 -21.71 10.87
C ILE A 11 -14.79 -21.63 12.20
N ASN A 12 -14.22 -20.97 13.20
CA ASN A 12 -14.85 -20.84 14.51
C ASN A 12 -16.17 -20.03 14.42
N ILE A 13 -17.07 -20.22 15.37
CA ILE A 13 -18.40 -19.62 15.38
C ILE A 13 -18.33 -18.08 15.36
N LEU A 14 -17.41 -17.47 16.10
CA LEU A 14 -17.27 -16.01 16.14
C LEU A 14 -16.90 -15.45 14.76
N THR A 15 -16.01 -16.11 14.05
CA THR A 15 -15.65 -15.71 12.67
C THR A 15 -16.85 -15.87 11.73
N GLN A 16 -17.65 -16.93 11.86
CA GLN A 16 -18.85 -17.14 11.06
C GLN A 16 -19.89 -16.03 11.29
N VAL A 17 -20.17 -15.71 12.56
CA VAL A 17 -21.12 -14.65 12.93
C VAL A 17 -20.62 -13.30 12.42
N ALA A 18 -19.36 -12.96 12.65
CA ALA A 18 -18.77 -11.70 12.18
C ALA A 18 -18.82 -11.59 10.64
N ALA A 19 -18.42 -12.65 9.92
CA ALA A 19 -18.46 -12.68 8.46
C ALA A 19 -19.89 -12.52 7.94
N THR A 20 -20.86 -13.23 8.52
CA THR A 20 -22.27 -13.12 8.13
C THR A 20 -22.77 -11.68 8.30
N HIS A 21 -22.48 -11.05 9.44
CA HIS A 21 -22.87 -9.68 9.71
C HIS A 21 -22.25 -8.68 8.72
N ILE A 22 -20.95 -8.82 8.45
CA ILE A 22 -20.23 -7.95 7.52
C ILE A 22 -20.75 -8.13 6.08
N LEU A 23 -20.99 -9.35 5.65
CA LEU A 23 -21.50 -9.64 4.30
C LEU A 23 -22.92 -9.10 4.06
N GLN A 24 -23.74 -8.98 5.11
CA GLN A 24 -25.04 -8.32 5.02
C GLN A 24 -24.92 -6.82 4.70
N GLN A 25 -23.75 -6.23 4.93
CA GLN A 25 -23.45 -4.82 4.65
C GLN A 25 -22.58 -4.66 3.38
N GLY A 26 -22.83 -5.45 2.37
CA GLY A 26 -22.04 -5.49 1.14
C GLY A 26 -21.89 -4.12 0.45
N HIS A 27 -22.88 -3.22 0.58
CA HIS A 27 -22.80 -1.87 0.03
C HIS A 27 -21.71 -1.01 0.69
N ILE A 28 -21.42 -1.21 1.99
CA ILE A 28 -20.33 -0.52 2.69
C ILE A 28 -18.99 -1.03 2.18
N LEU A 29 -18.84 -2.35 2.05
CA LEU A 29 -17.63 -2.97 1.51
C LEU A 29 -17.36 -2.50 0.07
N GLN A 30 -18.40 -2.42 -0.75
CA GLN A 30 -18.26 -1.93 -2.13
C GLN A 30 -17.81 -0.46 -2.16
N ALA A 31 -18.41 0.41 -1.37
CA ALA A 31 -18.03 1.82 -1.28
C ALA A 31 -16.56 2.00 -0.82
N GLN A 32 -16.11 1.17 0.14
CA GLN A 32 -14.70 1.16 0.57
C GLN A 32 -13.78 0.68 -0.55
N ALA A 33 -14.16 -0.37 -1.27
CA ALA A 33 -13.39 -0.88 -2.40
C ALA A 33 -13.27 0.17 -3.51
N ASP A 34 -14.36 0.86 -3.85
CA ASP A 34 -14.37 1.92 -4.87
C ASP A 34 -13.46 3.08 -4.46
N THR A 35 -13.47 3.46 -3.18
CA THR A 35 -12.57 4.48 -2.63
C THR A 35 -11.10 4.05 -2.77
N LEU A 36 -10.77 2.80 -2.42
CA LEU A 36 -9.41 2.28 -2.57
C LEU A 36 -8.96 2.25 -4.03
N LEU A 37 -9.85 1.90 -4.96
CA LEU A 37 -9.54 1.88 -6.40
C LEU A 37 -9.25 3.29 -6.94
N ALA A 38 -10.06 4.27 -6.56
CA ALA A 38 -9.87 5.67 -6.92
C ALA A 38 -8.55 6.22 -6.35
N GLU A 39 -8.31 6.00 -5.06
CA GLU A 39 -7.08 6.43 -4.38
C GLU A 39 -5.84 5.75 -4.94
N ARG A 40 -5.89 4.45 -5.26
CA ARG A 40 -4.77 3.76 -5.91
C ARG A 40 -4.40 4.41 -7.24
N THR A 41 -5.39 4.75 -8.06
CA THR A 41 -5.17 5.41 -9.35
C THR A 41 -4.53 6.78 -9.14
N ARG A 42 -5.06 7.58 -8.23
CA ARG A 42 -4.53 8.91 -7.88
C ARG A 42 -3.10 8.83 -7.35
N MET A 43 -2.85 7.92 -6.41
CA MET A 43 -1.53 7.71 -5.81
C MET A 43 -0.50 7.27 -6.84
N ARG A 44 -0.86 6.33 -7.71
CA ARG A 44 0.04 5.86 -8.76
C ARG A 44 0.46 6.99 -9.69
N GLN A 45 -0.47 7.84 -10.12
CA GLN A 45 -0.17 9.00 -10.96
C GLN A 45 0.73 10.01 -10.24
N ALA A 46 0.42 10.32 -8.98
CA ALA A 46 1.21 11.27 -8.19
C ALA A 46 2.63 10.76 -7.92
N LEU A 47 2.78 9.47 -7.57
CA LEU A 47 4.09 8.85 -7.35
C LEU A 47 4.93 8.79 -8.63
N ALA A 48 4.32 8.56 -9.79
CA ALA A 48 5.03 8.53 -11.07
C ALA A 48 5.61 9.90 -11.48
N ASN A 49 5.11 10.99 -10.91
CA ASN A 49 5.63 12.33 -11.13
C ASN A 49 6.79 12.70 -10.20
N LEU A 50 7.15 11.83 -9.25
CA LEU A 50 8.31 12.07 -8.38
C LEU A 50 9.62 11.84 -9.14
N PRO A 51 10.66 12.64 -8.87
CA PRO A 51 11.94 12.48 -9.57
C PRO A 51 12.60 11.13 -9.26
N ASN A 52 13.24 10.55 -10.26
CA ASN A 52 13.98 9.29 -10.14
C ASN A 52 13.17 8.13 -9.51
N THR A 53 11.86 8.14 -9.70
CA THR A 53 10.94 7.12 -9.15
C THR A 53 10.38 6.26 -10.26
N GLN A 54 10.49 4.94 -10.11
CA GLN A 54 9.80 3.97 -10.96
C GLN A 54 8.63 3.38 -10.17
N VAL A 55 7.41 3.49 -10.72
CA VAL A 55 6.19 2.96 -10.11
C VAL A 55 5.73 1.74 -10.88
N PHE A 56 5.49 0.64 -10.19
CA PHE A 56 5.02 -0.60 -10.79
C PHE A 56 3.50 -0.66 -10.80
N ASP A 57 2.95 -1.34 -11.82
CA ASP A 57 1.52 -1.62 -11.90
C ASP A 57 1.06 -2.46 -10.72
N SER A 58 -0.13 -2.12 -10.20
CA SER A 58 -0.74 -2.84 -9.09
C SER A 58 -2.25 -2.95 -9.24
N ARG A 59 -2.77 -4.14 -8.94
CA ARG A 59 -4.20 -4.39 -8.75
C ARG A 59 -4.55 -4.70 -7.30
N ALA A 60 -3.56 -4.60 -6.41
CA ALA A 60 -3.71 -4.80 -4.97
C ALA A 60 -4.01 -3.47 -4.25
N ASN A 61 -4.13 -3.54 -2.94
CA ASN A 61 -4.27 -2.38 -2.06
C ASN A 61 -2.91 -1.76 -1.68
N PHE A 62 -1.87 -2.00 -2.47
CA PHE A 62 -0.55 -1.40 -2.29
C PHE A 62 0.10 -1.12 -3.64
N ILE A 63 1.09 -0.26 -3.65
CA ILE A 63 1.93 0.08 -4.81
C ILE A 63 3.37 -0.25 -4.46
N LEU A 64 4.09 -0.83 -5.40
CA LEU A 64 5.55 -0.92 -5.36
C LEU A 64 6.14 0.26 -6.10
N LEU A 65 7.14 0.88 -5.49
CA LEU A 65 7.92 1.94 -6.12
C LEU A 65 9.40 1.74 -5.84
N GLN A 66 10.22 1.98 -6.85
CA GLN A 66 11.66 1.99 -6.72
C GLN A 66 12.14 3.44 -6.68
N VAL A 67 12.92 3.78 -5.65
CA VAL A 67 13.44 5.14 -5.42
C VAL A 67 14.92 5.08 -5.07
N PRO A 68 15.72 6.11 -5.35
CA PRO A 68 17.09 6.18 -4.84
C PRO A 68 17.10 6.10 -3.32
N ALA A 69 18.09 5.41 -2.75
CA ALA A 69 18.32 5.35 -1.31
C ALA A 69 17.06 4.97 -0.50
N ALA A 70 16.38 3.89 -0.92
CA ALA A 70 15.09 3.49 -0.32
C ALA A 70 15.14 3.27 1.19
N LYS A 71 16.29 2.83 1.74
CA LYS A 71 16.46 2.66 3.20
C LYS A 71 16.44 3.99 3.93
N GLU A 72 17.12 4.98 3.40
CA GLU A 72 17.18 6.34 3.94
C GLU A 72 15.82 7.02 3.88
N VAL A 73 15.11 6.88 2.75
CA VAL A 73 13.73 7.35 2.58
C VAL A 73 12.80 6.67 3.58
N PHE A 74 12.93 5.36 3.79
CA PHE A 74 12.15 4.62 4.78
C PHE A 74 12.39 5.15 6.21
N VAL A 75 13.65 5.37 6.59
CA VAL A 75 14.00 5.89 7.91
C VAL A 75 13.45 7.30 8.11
N ALA A 76 13.57 8.17 7.11
CA ALA A 76 13.06 9.53 7.17
C ALA A 76 11.52 9.55 7.28
N LEU A 77 10.81 8.74 6.51
CA LEU A 77 9.34 8.60 6.62
C LEU A 77 8.92 8.15 8.02
N LYS A 78 9.65 7.20 8.61
CA LYS A 78 9.39 6.75 9.99
C LYS A 78 9.55 7.88 11.02
N GLN A 79 10.51 8.79 10.83
CA GLN A 79 10.67 9.97 11.68
C GLN A 79 9.48 10.93 11.56
N HIS A 80 8.80 10.94 10.42
CA HIS A 80 7.55 11.68 10.19
C HIS A 80 6.29 10.90 10.60
N ASN A 81 6.41 9.81 11.38
CA ASN A 81 5.32 8.92 11.80
C ASN A 81 4.58 8.24 10.62
N ILE A 82 5.25 8.08 9.49
CA ILE A 82 4.71 7.39 8.32
C ILE A 82 5.40 6.03 8.20
N LEU A 83 4.63 4.96 8.38
CA LEU A 83 5.14 3.59 8.31
C LEU A 83 4.76 2.93 6.99
N ILE A 84 5.76 2.58 6.21
CA ILE A 84 5.65 1.82 4.97
C ILE A 84 6.49 0.53 5.07
N LYS A 85 6.59 -0.25 4.01
CA LYS A 85 7.47 -1.43 3.97
C LYS A 85 8.68 -1.17 3.07
N CYS A 86 9.88 -1.26 3.62
CA CYS A 86 11.11 -1.33 2.83
C CYS A 86 11.35 -2.78 2.41
N LEU A 87 11.56 -3.00 1.12
CA LEU A 87 11.82 -4.31 0.53
C LEU A 87 13.28 -4.44 0.05
N ASP A 88 14.07 -3.38 0.16
CA ASP A 88 15.48 -3.41 -0.19
C ASP A 88 16.24 -4.39 0.70
N GLY A 89 17.00 -5.29 0.06
CA GLY A 89 17.72 -6.36 0.74
C GLY A 89 16.94 -7.65 0.97
N VAL A 90 15.62 -7.70 0.67
CA VAL A 90 14.82 -8.93 0.76
C VAL A 90 15.10 -9.87 -0.42
N HIS A 91 15.27 -9.31 -1.61
CA HIS A 91 15.60 -10.06 -2.83
C HIS A 91 16.35 -9.14 -3.81
N PRO A 92 17.27 -9.63 -4.64
CA PRO A 92 18.02 -8.79 -5.60
C PRO A 92 17.15 -7.95 -6.52
N LEU A 93 16.01 -8.48 -6.98
CA LEU A 93 15.06 -7.76 -7.83
C LEU A 93 14.32 -6.62 -7.10
N LEU A 94 14.37 -6.59 -5.78
CA LEU A 94 13.70 -5.57 -4.94
C LEU A 94 14.68 -4.51 -4.43
N LYS A 95 15.84 -4.40 -5.07
CA LYS A 95 16.82 -3.36 -4.73
C LYS A 95 16.16 -1.98 -4.83
N ASN A 96 16.37 -1.16 -3.80
CA ASN A 96 15.81 0.19 -3.71
C ASN A 96 14.27 0.25 -3.83
N THR A 97 13.57 -0.79 -3.40
CA THR A 97 12.11 -0.88 -3.52
C THR A 97 11.40 -0.66 -2.19
N LEU A 98 10.36 0.16 -2.24
CA LEU A 98 9.41 0.42 -1.17
C LEU A 98 8.04 -0.14 -1.56
N ARG A 99 7.26 -0.58 -0.56
CA ARG A 99 5.85 -0.95 -0.72
C ARG A 99 4.99 -0.02 0.10
N VAL A 100 4.12 0.70 -0.56
CA VAL A 100 3.20 1.65 0.02
C VAL A 100 1.79 1.06 0.00
N THR A 101 1.14 0.96 1.15
CA THR A 101 -0.27 0.57 1.24
C THR A 101 -1.14 1.78 0.90
N ILE A 102 -2.22 1.56 0.17
CA ILE A 102 -3.23 2.59 -0.09
C ILE A 102 -4.07 2.74 1.17
N GLY A 103 -3.95 3.87 1.81
CA GLY A 103 -4.70 4.26 3.00
C GLY A 103 -5.90 5.14 2.66
N THR A 104 -6.37 5.87 3.65
CA THR A 104 -7.37 6.93 3.47
C THR A 104 -6.82 8.07 2.60
N PRO A 105 -7.68 8.90 1.99
CA PRO A 105 -7.24 10.06 1.21
C PRO A 105 -6.29 10.98 1.98
N GLU A 106 -6.51 11.14 3.27
CA GLU A 106 -5.65 11.96 4.14
C GLU A 106 -4.28 11.33 4.38
N GLU A 107 -4.22 10.05 4.71
CA GLU A 107 -2.96 9.32 4.90
C GLU A 107 -2.14 9.33 3.61
N ASN A 108 -2.79 9.10 2.47
CA ASN A 108 -2.15 9.14 1.15
C ASN A 108 -1.59 10.54 0.83
N ARG A 109 -2.33 11.60 1.20
CA ARG A 109 -1.87 12.99 1.02
C ARG A 109 -0.62 13.27 1.84
N LEU A 110 -0.60 12.88 3.11
CA LEU A 110 0.55 13.07 4.01
C LEU A 110 1.78 12.32 3.49
N LEU A 111 1.62 11.08 3.05
CA LEU A 111 2.69 10.29 2.46
C LEU A 111 3.26 10.96 1.20
N LEU A 112 2.40 11.43 0.28
CA LEU A 112 2.84 12.10 -0.94
C LEU A 112 3.63 13.37 -0.64
N GLN A 113 3.17 14.19 0.30
CA GLN A 113 3.88 15.40 0.73
C GLN A 113 5.27 15.07 1.29
N ALA A 114 5.35 14.06 2.15
CA ALA A 114 6.63 13.63 2.71
C ALA A 114 7.59 13.12 1.63
N LEU A 115 7.10 12.29 0.70
CA LEU A 115 7.92 11.79 -0.41
C LEU A 115 8.35 12.92 -1.37
N GLN A 116 7.49 13.90 -1.65
CA GLN A 116 7.84 15.07 -2.45
C GLN A 116 8.98 15.88 -1.80
N THR A 117 8.92 16.06 -0.49
CA THR A 117 9.99 16.75 0.26
C THR A 117 11.30 15.94 0.23
N LEU A 118 11.23 14.64 0.46
CA LEU A 118 12.43 13.78 0.57
C LEU A 118 13.09 13.51 -0.80
N LEU A 119 12.31 13.37 -1.86
CA LEU A 119 12.81 13.04 -3.19
C LEU A 119 12.93 14.27 -4.10
N GLY A 120 12.19 15.33 -3.80
CA GLY A 120 12.26 16.60 -4.53
C GLY A 120 13.38 17.53 -4.04
N ALA A 121 13.83 17.37 -2.81
CA ALA A 121 15.05 18.00 -2.31
C ALA A 121 16.24 17.20 -2.86
N ASN A 122 16.60 17.43 -4.15
CA ASN A 122 17.92 17.04 -4.62
C ASN A 122 18.94 17.80 -3.77
N PRO A 123 19.87 17.15 -3.05
CA PRO A 123 21.08 17.82 -2.67
C PRO A 123 21.78 18.14 -4.01
N CYS A 124 21.85 19.42 -4.36
CA CYS A 124 22.81 19.86 -5.35
C CYS A 124 24.17 19.23 -5.04
N ALA A 125 24.77 18.66 -6.07
CA ALA A 125 26.10 18.14 -6.13
C ALA A 125 27.13 19.04 -5.49
#